data_b073c182a6f283c75ec7de6097ef3db3
#
_entry.id   b073c182a6f283c75ec7de6097ef3db3
#
_cell.length_a   1.000
_cell.length_b   1.000
_cell.length_c   1.000
_cell.angle_alpha   90.00
_cell.angle_beta   90.00
_cell.angle_gamma   90.00
#
_symmetry.space_group_name_H-M   'P 1'
#
loop_
_entity.id
_entity.type
_entity.pdbx_description
1 polymer ?
#
loop_
_entity_poly.entity_id
_entity_poly.type
_entity_poly.pdbx_seq_one_letter_code
_entity_poly.pdbx_strand_id
1 'polypeptide(L)'
;MNLFLRRALCGIALIVAAIGAAGCQHESQAEQEEVRTVSYRAVMESDKPVPEKVNTWLGAMSQEDKIGQLMMISLHGSTVGQSQKDVIRKYRVSGVMLTNENLNNKNQVKAFTSDIMQTATTASMVTPYIGINRDKVLSTNESFLRLPEPNRWGQLPMERIINLVTRSAIEMRDMGFNLIMGPNANLGVPNVSYTSDPTWAGHMDLAMAERYQINHMWFAYNYFPAVSLGDASFETANDAKAYLNNNDVSVFKRLITQTTANTYMLVISHVQIPAIDNEHLASNSKVIITDWLRHELGYNGVVMTDRVDVGALQANQKIGDFAVNSIVAGSDLVLLDADTGHIDEVHRALTQAVANGTISNDRLNDAVKHILLMKMQTQLQQ
;
A
#
# COMPACT_ATOMS: atom_id res chain seq x y z
N MET A 1 1.68 -9.72 -72.59
CA MET A 1 2.35 -10.20 -71.38
C MET A 1 2.17 -9.12 -70.29
N ASN A 2 1.05 -9.05 -69.55
CA ASN A 2 0.88 -8.19 -68.36
C ASN A 2 -0.59 -8.05 -67.89
N LEU A 3 -1.47 -8.99 -68.26
CA LEU A 3 -2.84 -8.97 -67.71
C LEU A 3 -3.19 -10.18 -66.85
N PHE A 4 -2.36 -11.23 -66.88
CA PHE A 4 -2.57 -12.45 -66.05
C PHE A 4 -1.88 -12.40 -64.68
N LEU A 5 -0.84 -11.58 -64.51
CA LEU A 5 -0.18 -11.42 -63.19
C LEU A 5 -0.90 -10.48 -62.21
N ARG A 6 -1.81 -9.62 -62.67
CA ARG A 6 -2.56 -8.71 -61.77
C ARG A 6 -3.80 -9.35 -61.12
N ARG A 7 -4.29 -10.48 -61.65
CA ARG A 7 -5.43 -11.19 -61.05
C ARG A 7 -5.04 -12.26 -60.05
N ALA A 8 -3.79 -12.72 -60.01
CA ALA A 8 -3.31 -13.66 -59.01
C ALA A 8 -2.88 -13.00 -57.68
N LEU A 9 -2.57 -11.71 -57.68
CA LEU A 9 -2.16 -10.97 -56.49
C LEU A 9 -3.35 -10.42 -55.65
N CYS A 10 -4.54 -10.26 -56.25
CA CYS A 10 -5.74 -9.86 -55.51
C CYS A 10 -6.49 -11.01 -54.83
N GLY A 11 -6.25 -12.26 -55.25
CA GLY A 11 -6.90 -13.45 -54.65
C GLY A 11 -6.20 -13.94 -53.39
N ILE A 12 -4.91 -13.67 -53.22
CA ILE A 12 -4.16 -14.08 -52.03
C ILE A 12 -4.30 -13.07 -50.87
N ALA A 13 -4.57 -11.81 -51.18
CA ALA A 13 -4.78 -10.79 -50.16
C ALA A 13 -6.12 -10.90 -49.41
N LEU A 14 -7.14 -11.57 -49.98
CA LEU A 14 -8.46 -11.75 -49.37
C LEU A 14 -8.61 -13.03 -48.54
N ILE A 15 -7.70 -14.01 -48.69
CA ILE A 15 -7.72 -15.24 -47.87
C ILE A 15 -6.86 -15.07 -46.60
N VAL A 16 -5.86 -14.18 -46.62
CA VAL A 16 -5.08 -13.82 -45.42
C VAL A 16 -5.89 -12.93 -44.46
N ALA A 17 -6.88 -12.15 -44.94
CA ALA A 17 -7.72 -11.31 -44.10
C ALA A 17 -8.84 -12.06 -43.35
N ALA A 18 -9.20 -13.30 -43.75
CA ALA A 18 -10.27 -14.07 -43.12
C ALA A 18 -9.76 -15.10 -42.08
N ILE A 19 -8.46 -15.40 -42.07
CA ILE A 19 -7.83 -16.28 -41.06
C ILE A 19 -7.22 -15.44 -39.94
N GLY A 20 -6.97 -14.13 -40.16
CA GLY A 20 -6.43 -13.20 -39.18
C GLY A 20 -7.42 -12.72 -38.08
N ALA A 21 -8.76 -12.88 -38.29
CA ALA A 21 -9.73 -12.33 -37.34
C ALA A 21 -10.06 -13.22 -36.14
N ALA A 22 -9.71 -14.51 -36.18
CA ALA A 22 -9.93 -15.44 -35.07
C ALA A 22 -8.65 -15.71 -34.23
N GLY A 23 -7.46 -15.38 -34.77
CA GLY A 23 -6.18 -15.49 -34.07
C GLY A 23 -5.73 -14.20 -33.35
N CYS A 24 -6.21 -13.04 -33.80
CA CYS A 24 -5.72 -11.74 -33.35
C CYS A 24 -6.14 -11.34 -31.92
N GLN A 25 -7.07 -12.03 -31.26
CA GLN A 25 -7.41 -11.72 -29.87
C GLN A 25 -6.48 -12.37 -28.84
N HIS A 26 -5.79 -13.46 -29.19
CA HIS A 26 -4.83 -14.10 -28.29
C HIS A 26 -3.38 -13.61 -28.51
N GLU A 27 -3.01 -13.29 -29.75
CA GLU A 27 -1.69 -12.70 -30.04
C GLU A 27 -1.57 -11.27 -29.49
N SER A 28 -2.65 -10.48 -29.50
CA SER A 28 -2.61 -9.10 -29.02
C SER A 28 -2.37 -8.97 -27.50
N GLN A 29 -2.79 -9.93 -26.69
CA GLN A 29 -2.52 -9.90 -25.25
C GLN A 29 -1.08 -10.31 -24.93
N ALA A 30 -0.57 -11.34 -25.56
CA ALA A 30 0.80 -11.80 -25.35
C ALA A 30 1.84 -10.80 -25.90
N GLU A 31 1.61 -10.20 -27.08
CA GLU A 31 2.46 -9.15 -27.63
C GLU A 31 2.42 -7.86 -26.80
N GLN A 32 1.24 -7.46 -26.28
CA GLN A 32 1.13 -6.31 -25.38
C GLN A 32 1.82 -6.57 -24.03
N GLU A 33 1.78 -7.80 -23.53
CA GLU A 33 2.44 -8.20 -22.29
C GLU A 33 3.96 -8.26 -22.49
N GLU A 34 4.45 -8.75 -23.61
CA GLU A 34 5.88 -8.76 -23.94
C GLU A 34 6.45 -7.35 -24.17
N VAL A 35 5.73 -6.48 -24.86
CA VAL A 35 6.10 -5.06 -25.06
C VAL A 35 6.09 -4.32 -23.71
N ARG A 36 5.12 -4.59 -22.83
CA ARG A 36 5.09 -4.02 -21.47
C ARG A 36 6.28 -4.46 -20.63
N THR A 37 6.61 -5.75 -20.65
CA THR A 37 7.75 -6.31 -19.91
C THR A 37 9.07 -5.67 -20.35
N VAL A 38 9.29 -5.55 -21.64
CA VAL A 38 10.48 -4.90 -22.21
C VAL A 38 10.52 -3.42 -21.84
N SER A 39 9.40 -2.71 -21.91
CA SER A 39 9.33 -1.29 -21.51
C SER A 39 9.66 -1.07 -20.04
N TYR A 40 9.10 -1.85 -19.12
CA TYR A 40 9.40 -1.75 -17.69
C TYR A 40 10.87 -2.02 -17.41
N ARG A 41 11.40 -3.11 -17.96
CA ARG A 41 12.80 -3.48 -17.82
C ARG A 41 13.73 -2.37 -18.35
N ALA A 42 13.43 -1.84 -19.53
CA ALA A 42 14.22 -0.74 -20.11
C ALA A 42 14.17 0.53 -19.21
N VAL A 43 13.05 0.82 -18.59
CA VAL A 43 12.93 1.93 -17.63
C VAL A 43 13.78 1.67 -16.39
N MET A 44 13.72 0.47 -15.82
CA MET A 44 14.47 0.11 -14.60
C MET A 44 15.99 0.07 -14.84
N GLU A 45 16.44 -0.44 -15.98
CA GLU A 45 17.86 -0.55 -16.38
C GLU A 45 18.45 0.77 -16.89
N SER A 46 17.63 1.81 -17.11
CA SER A 46 18.12 3.12 -17.57
C SER A 46 18.95 3.83 -16.48
N ASP A 47 19.87 4.70 -16.88
CA ASP A 47 20.68 5.55 -15.96
C ASP A 47 19.90 6.76 -15.40
N LYS A 48 18.59 6.84 -15.68
CA LYS A 48 17.76 7.95 -15.23
C LYS A 48 17.56 7.94 -13.70
N PRO A 49 17.43 9.11 -13.07
CA PRO A 49 17.06 9.22 -11.67
C PRO A 49 15.68 8.58 -11.40
N VAL A 50 15.47 8.08 -10.17
CA VAL A 50 14.20 7.43 -9.77
C VAL A 50 12.95 8.23 -10.15
N PRO A 51 12.87 9.55 -9.90
CA PRO A 51 11.68 10.33 -10.28
C PRO A 51 11.37 10.31 -11.79
N GLU A 52 12.39 10.30 -12.63
CA GLU A 52 12.21 10.21 -14.10
C GLU A 52 11.78 8.82 -14.53
N LYS A 53 12.33 7.75 -13.92
CA LYS A 53 11.88 6.37 -14.12
C LYS A 53 10.40 6.23 -13.76
N VAL A 54 10.00 6.76 -12.61
CA VAL A 54 8.61 6.76 -12.16
C VAL A 54 7.71 7.48 -13.15
N ASN A 55 8.06 8.68 -13.57
CA ASN A 55 7.25 9.44 -14.53
C ASN A 55 7.12 8.70 -15.89
N THR A 56 8.21 8.09 -16.36
CA THR A 56 8.22 7.31 -17.60
C THR A 56 7.29 6.10 -17.48
N TRP A 57 7.40 5.34 -16.39
CA TRP A 57 6.55 4.16 -16.17
C TRP A 57 5.10 4.52 -15.96
N LEU A 58 4.82 5.54 -15.12
CA LEU A 58 3.47 6.06 -14.88
C LEU A 58 2.76 6.46 -16.18
N GLY A 59 3.50 7.06 -17.12
CA GLY A 59 2.98 7.40 -18.44
C GLY A 59 2.65 6.18 -19.31
N ALA A 60 3.33 5.04 -19.10
CA ALA A 60 3.09 3.79 -19.82
C ALA A 60 1.99 2.91 -19.21
N MET A 61 1.61 3.16 -17.96
CA MET A 61 0.55 2.38 -17.27
C MET A 61 -0.83 2.68 -17.84
N SER A 62 -1.62 1.63 -18.05
CA SER A 62 -3.05 1.78 -18.33
C SER A 62 -3.80 2.34 -17.12
N GLN A 63 -4.99 2.89 -17.34
CA GLN A 63 -5.85 3.36 -16.25
C GLN A 63 -6.20 2.22 -15.28
N GLU A 64 -6.45 1.03 -15.79
CA GLU A 64 -6.74 -0.16 -14.99
C GLU A 64 -5.56 -0.57 -14.11
N ASP A 65 -4.33 -0.50 -14.63
CA ASP A 65 -3.13 -0.73 -13.82
C ASP A 65 -2.99 0.28 -12.69
N LYS A 66 -3.26 1.55 -12.99
CA LYS A 66 -3.21 2.63 -11.99
C LYS A 66 -4.25 2.42 -10.89
N ILE A 67 -5.47 2.05 -11.25
CA ILE A 67 -6.54 1.76 -10.29
C ILE A 67 -6.16 0.57 -9.41
N GLY A 68 -5.61 -0.51 -9.97
CA GLY A 68 -5.13 -1.65 -9.20
C GLY A 68 -4.06 -1.27 -8.18
N GLN A 69 -3.17 -0.33 -8.51
CA GLN A 69 -2.16 0.14 -7.57
C GLN A 69 -2.74 0.92 -6.37
N LEU A 70 -3.98 1.41 -6.43
CA LEU A 70 -4.64 2.03 -5.27
C LEU A 70 -5.12 1.02 -4.23
N MET A 71 -4.99 -0.29 -4.48
CA MET A 71 -5.59 -1.34 -3.65
C MET A 71 -4.50 -2.23 -3.04
N MET A 72 -4.57 -2.45 -1.73
CA MET A 72 -3.87 -3.50 -1.00
C MET A 72 -4.90 -4.41 -0.36
N ILE A 73 -4.79 -5.73 -0.57
CA ILE A 73 -5.80 -6.70 -0.15
C ILE A 73 -5.24 -7.68 0.87
N SER A 74 -6.10 -8.30 1.68
CA SER A 74 -5.75 -9.53 2.40
C SER A 74 -6.16 -10.76 1.59
N LEU A 75 -5.66 -11.94 1.97
CA LEU A 75 -6.01 -13.22 1.36
C LEU A 75 -6.41 -14.22 2.41
N HIS A 76 -7.33 -15.11 2.09
CA HIS A 76 -7.68 -16.25 2.93
C HIS A 76 -6.72 -17.43 2.74
N GLY A 77 -6.56 -18.23 3.78
CA GLY A 77 -5.81 -19.47 3.77
C GLY A 77 -4.29 -19.31 3.81
N SER A 78 -3.58 -20.42 3.80
CA SER A 78 -2.12 -20.49 3.97
C SER A 78 -1.37 -20.93 2.70
N THR A 79 -2.06 -20.99 1.55
CA THR A 79 -1.51 -21.32 0.23
C THR A 79 -2.16 -20.44 -0.83
N VAL A 80 -1.41 -20.06 -1.88
CA VAL A 80 -1.97 -19.33 -3.01
C VAL A 80 -2.58 -20.31 -4.01
N GLY A 81 -3.88 -20.56 -3.86
CA GLY A 81 -4.64 -21.35 -4.83
C GLY A 81 -4.97 -20.56 -6.11
N GLN A 82 -5.63 -21.23 -7.06
CA GLN A 82 -5.96 -20.59 -8.35
C GLN A 82 -6.86 -19.35 -8.16
N SER A 83 -7.84 -19.40 -7.25
CA SER A 83 -8.76 -18.28 -6.98
C SER A 83 -8.02 -17.02 -6.47
N GLN A 84 -7.04 -17.18 -5.58
CA GLN A 84 -6.24 -16.05 -5.10
C GLN A 84 -5.34 -15.49 -6.21
N LYS A 85 -4.75 -16.37 -7.05
CA LYS A 85 -3.98 -15.94 -8.23
C LYS A 85 -4.84 -15.14 -9.20
N ASP A 86 -6.07 -15.58 -9.42
CA ASP A 86 -7.00 -14.89 -10.31
C ASP A 86 -7.40 -13.51 -9.76
N VAL A 87 -7.63 -13.39 -8.45
CA VAL A 87 -7.88 -12.09 -7.79
C VAL A 87 -6.69 -11.15 -7.99
N ILE A 88 -5.47 -11.61 -7.66
CA ILE A 88 -4.24 -10.79 -7.82
C ILE A 88 -4.05 -10.34 -9.27
N ARG A 89 -4.24 -11.25 -10.24
CA ARG A 89 -4.09 -10.95 -11.67
C ARG A 89 -5.17 -10.02 -12.19
N LYS A 90 -6.43 -10.28 -11.81
CA LYS A 90 -7.58 -9.49 -12.26
C LYS A 90 -7.46 -8.03 -11.83
N TYR A 91 -7.11 -7.79 -10.56
CA TYR A 91 -7.10 -6.43 -10.01
C TYR A 91 -5.74 -5.75 -10.02
N ARG A 92 -4.65 -6.48 -10.32
CA ARG A 92 -3.27 -5.94 -10.39
C ARG A 92 -2.90 -5.10 -9.17
N VAL A 93 -3.28 -5.63 -7.99
CA VAL A 93 -3.19 -4.93 -6.72
C VAL A 93 -1.76 -4.49 -6.37
N SER A 94 -1.66 -3.40 -5.62
CA SER A 94 -0.39 -2.84 -5.14
C SER A 94 0.35 -3.79 -4.20
N GLY A 95 -0.39 -4.61 -3.46
CA GLY A 95 0.20 -5.56 -2.51
C GLY A 95 -0.82 -6.40 -1.77
N VAL A 96 -0.29 -7.26 -0.92
CA VAL A 96 -1.06 -8.18 -0.07
C VAL A 96 -0.63 -8.03 1.38
N MET A 97 -1.60 -7.88 2.29
CA MET A 97 -1.40 -7.88 3.74
C MET A 97 -1.74 -9.27 4.30
N LEU A 98 -0.78 -9.93 4.92
CA LEU A 98 -0.98 -11.23 5.54
C LEU A 98 -1.46 -11.10 6.99
N THR A 99 -2.26 -12.07 7.41
CA THR A 99 -2.87 -12.18 8.73
C THR A 99 -2.47 -13.49 9.41
N ASN A 100 -2.92 -13.72 10.63
CA ASN A 100 -2.62 -14.95 11.38
C ASN A 100 -3.02 -16.22 10.64
N GLU A 101 -4.14 -16.22 9.91
CA GLU A 101 -4.62 -17.40 9.19
C GLU A 101 -3.70 -17.87 8.06
N ASN A 102 -2.83 -16.97 7.60
CA ASN A 102 -1.90 -17.25 6.51
C ASN A 102 -0.59 -17.92 7.00
N LEU A 103 -0.37 -18.03 8.32
CA LEU A 103 0.93 -18.29 8.91
C LEU A 103 0.94 -19.57 9.73
N ASN A 104 1.45 -20.67 9.17
CA ASN A 104 1.62 -21.93 9.88
C ASN A 104 3.05 -22.11 10.38
N ASN A 105 4.04 -22.00 9.50
CA ASN A 105 5.47 -22.09 9.79
C ASN A 105 6.30 -21.35 8.75
N LYS A 106 7.58 -21.11 9.03
CA LYS A 106 8.47 -20.32 8.17
C LYS A 106 8.57 -20.80 6.73
N ASN A 107 8.64 -22.12 6.50
CA ASN A 107 8.77 -22.68 5.15
C ASN A 107 7.49 -22.50 4.34
N GLN A 108 6.34 -22.72 4.97
CA GLN A 108 5.05 -22.48 4.34
C GLN A 108 4.88 -21.00 4.00
N VAL A 109 5.20 -20.08 4.92
CA VAL A 109 5.12 -18.64 4.69
C VAL A 109 6.02 -18.20 3.55
N LYS A 110 7.27 -18.70 3.49
CA LYS A 110 8.20 -18.41 2.40
C LYS A 110 7.68 -18.85 1.03
N ALA A 111 7.06 -20.02 0.94
CA ALA A 111 6.42 -20.47 -0.28
C ALA A 111 5.23 -19.58 -0.66
N PHE A 112 4.40 -19.23 0.33
CA PHE A 112 3.22 -18.38 0.14
C PHE A 112 3.58 -16.97 -0.36
N THR A 113 4.54 -16.31 0.27
CA THR A 113 5.02 -14.98 -0.16
C THR A 113 5.70 -15.01 -1.52
N SER A 114 6.45 -16.09 -1.84
CA SER A 114 7.06 -16.30 -3.15
C SER A 114 5.99 -16.40 -4.26
N ASP A 115 4.93 -17.16 -4.02
CA ASP A 115 3.81 -17.31 -4.98
C ASP A 115 3.08 -15.96 -5.19
N ILE A 116 2.86 -15.18 -4.13
CA ILE A 116 2.28 -13.83 -4.21
C ILE A 116 3.20 -12.92 -5.03
N MET A 117 4.49 -12.90 -4.70
CA MET A 117 5.50 -12.08 -5.38
C MET A 117 5.49 -12.35 -6.89
N GLN A 118 5.60 -13.63 -7.26
CA GLN A 118 5.60 -14.03 -8.67
C GLN A 118 4.30 -13.65 -9.38
N THR A 119 3.15 -13.94 -8.76
CA THR A 119 1.85 -13.70 -9.38
C THR A 119 1.61 -12.20 -9.59
N ALA A 120 1.85 -11.38 -8.56
CA ALA A 120 1.59 -9.95 -8.63
C ALA A 120 2.60 -9.22 -9.52
N THR A 121 3.88 -9.60 -9.48
CA THR A 121 4.89 -8.99 -10.36
C THR A 121 4.59 -9.28 -11.81
N THR A 122 4.16 -10.51 -12.16
CA THR A 122 3.74 -10.85 -13.52
C THR A 122 2.52 -10.05 -13.95
N ALA A 123 1.56 -9.81 -13.05
CA ALA A 123 0.32 -9.12 -13.37
C ALA A 123 0.48 -7.60 -13.54
N SER A 124 1.26 -6.94 -12.68
CA SER A 124 1.39 -5.48 -12.63
C SER A 124 2.72 -4.93 -13.14
N MET A 125 3.71 -5.81 -13.36
CA MET A 125 5.13 -5.48 -13.64
C MET A 125 5.82 -4.67 -12.53
N VAL A 126 5.15 -4.43 -11.41
CA VAL A 126 5.68 -3.67 -10.27
C VAL A 126 5.76 -4.59 -9.06
N THR A 127 6.86 -4.52 -8.31
CA THR A 127 7.02 -5.30 -7.07
C THR A 127 5.85 -5.03 -6.11
N PRO A 128 5.12 -6.07 -5.67
CA PRO A 128 4.03 -5.88 -4.71
C PRO A 128 4.55 -5.58 -3.31
N TYR A 129 3.78 -4.87 -2.53
CA TYR A 129 3.93 -4.92 -1.07
C TYR A 129 3.46 -6.29 -0.57
N ILE A 130 4.28 -6.96 0.23
CA ILE A 130 3.91 -8.16 0.97
C ILE A 130 4.06 -7.82 2.45
N GLY A 131 2.94 -7.46 3.06
CA GLY A 131 2.90 -6.85 4.38
C GLY A 131 2.45 -7.78 5.48
N ILE A 132 2.83 -7.44 6.71
CA ILE A 132 2.39 -8.10 7.94
C ILE A 132 2.31 -7.09 9.08
N ASN A 133 1.25 -7.19 9.91
CA ASN A 133 1.21 -6.52 11.20
C ASN A 133 1.90 -7.40 12.25
N ARG A 134 3.20 -7.18 12.46
CA ARG A 134 4.04 -8.05 13.27
C ARG A 134 3.61 -8.09 14.74
N ASP A 135 3.17 -6.98 15.29
CA ASP A 135 2.79 -6.87 16.71
C ASP A 135 1.49 -7.63 17.02
N LYS A 136 0.57 -7.68 16.05
CA LYS A 136 -0.74 -8.35 16.24
C LYS A 136 -0.73 -9.81 15.84
N VAL A 137 0.15 -10.21 14.92
CA VAL A 137 -0.03 -11.44 14.16
C VAL A 137 0.79 -12.62 14.69
N LEU A 138 1.94 -12.45 15.29
CA LEU A 138 2.84 -13.55 15.61
C LEU A 138 3.08 -13.78 17.10
N SER A 139 2.29 -13.20 17.96
CA SER A 139 2.48 -13.27 19.41
C SER A 139 2.30 -14.69 19.99
N THR A 140 1.53 -15.55 19.31
CA THR A 140 1.15 -16.89 19.80
C THR A 140 1.79 -18.06 19.06
N ASN A 141 2.47 -17.84 17.94
CA ASN A 141 3.07 -18.91 17.14
C ASN A 141 4.55 -19.09 17.47
N GLU A 142 4.91 -20.19 18.11
CA GLU A 142 6.27 -20.50 18.56
C GLU A 142 7.30 -20.69 17.43
N SER A 143 6.85 -20.86 16.19
CA SER A 143 7.72 -20.96 15.02
C SER A 143 8.43 -19.65 14.67
N PHE A 144 7.99 -18.52 15.23
CA PHE A 144 8.48 -17.18 14.92
C PHE A 144 9.09 -16.50 16.13
N LEU A 145 9.95 -15.51 15.88
CA LEU A 145 10.54 -14.70 16.94
C LEU A 145 9.42 -14.04 17.78
N ARG A 146 9.37 -14.35 19.06
CA ARG A 146 8.43 -13.73 19.98
C ARG A 146 8.87 -12.31 20.31
N LEU A 147 8.01 -11.32 19.99
CA LEU A 147 8.18 -9.93 20.38
C LEU A 147 7.43 -9.64 21.69
N PRO A 148 7.87 -8.62 22.43
CA PRO A 148 7.12 -8.14 23.59
C PRO A 148 5.71 -7.65 23.22
N GLU A 149 4.78 -7.72 24.17
CA GLU A 149 3.50 -7.04 24.06
C GLU A 149 3.70 -5.52 23.91
N PRO A 150 2.82 -4.79 23.21
CA PRO A 150 3.03 -3.36 22.90
C PRO A 150 3.44 -2.53 24.11
N ASN A 151 2.74 -2.65 25.24
CA ASN A 151 3.00 -1.89 26.47
C ASN A 151 4.33 -2.23 27.17
N ARG A 152 5.04 -3.25 26.71
CA ARG A 152 6.36 -3.62 27.24
C ARG A 152 7.51 -2.97 26.51
N TRP A 153 7.31 -2.55 25.26
CA TRP A 153 8.38 -1.93 24.48
C TRP A 153 8.96 -0.68 25.14
N GLY A 154 8.09 0.21 25.65
CA GLY A 154 8.52 1.44 26.32
C GLY A 154 9.31 1.26 27.62
N GLN A 155 9.34 0.05 28.15
CA GLN A 155 10.08 -0.33 29.36
C GLN A 155 11.47 -0.94 29.05
N LEU A 156 11.76 -1.20 27.78
CA LEU A 156 13.02 -1.83 27.37
C LEU A 156 14.12 -0.78 27.15
N PRO A 157 15.39 -1.12 27.45
CA PRO A 157 16.53 -0.33 27.02
C PRO A 157 16.58 -0.25 25.49
N MET A 158 17.02 0.88 24.93
CA MET A 158 17.10 1.12 23.49
C MET A 158 17.90 0.03 22.75
N GLU A 159 19.01 -0.43 23.31
CA GLU A 159 19.81 -1.52 22.74
C GLU A 159 18.99 -2.81 22.56
N ARG A 160 18.12 -3.13 23.52
CA ARG A 160 17.24 -4.29 23.45
C ARG A 160 16.19 -4.13 22.35
N ILE A 161 15.62 -2.93 22.23
CA ILE A 161 14.66 -2.57 21.16
C ILE A 161 15.31 -2.77 19.81
N ILE A 162 16.49 -2.16 19.59
CA ILE A 162 17.25 -2.26 18.34
C ILE A 162 17.53 -3.73 17.98
N ASN A 163 17.96 -4.54 18.94
CA ASN A 163 18.24 -5.96 18.70
C ASN A 163 16.99 -6.76 18.28
N LEU A 164 15.88 -6.57 18.99
CA LEU A 164 14.62 -7.25 18.69
C LEU A 164 14.07 -6.87 17.31
N VAL A 165 14.08 -5.59 16.98
CA VAL A 165 13.58 -5.08 15.68
C VAL A 165 14.47 -5.57 14.54
N THR A 166 15.79 -5.52 14.69
CA THR A 166 16.74 -6.03 13.68
C THR A 166 16.49 -7.53 13.41
N ARG A 167 16.39 -8.34 14.47
CA ARG A 167 16.12 -9.78 14.32
C ARG A 167 14.77 -10.05 13.67
N SER A 168 13.75 -9.27 14.06
CA SER A 168 12.42 -9.36 13.46
C SER A 168 12.43 -8.99 11.97
N ALA A 169 13.11 -7.90 11.60
CA ALA A 169 13.23 -7.46 10.21
C ALA A 169 13.93 -8.53 9.34
N ILE A 170 15.02 -9.10 9.82
CA ILE A 170 15.73 -10.19 9.13
C ILE A 170 14.82 -11.42 8.97
N GLU A 171 14.13 -11.84 10.04
CA GLU A 171 13.23 -12.98 9.99
C GLU A 171 12.09 -12.77 8.98
N MET A 172 11.47 -11.59 8.96
CA MET A 172 10.40 -11.27 8.02
C MET A 172 10.91 -11.25 6.57
N ARG A 173 12.04 -10.59 6.32
CA ARG A 173 12.66 -10.57 5.00
C ARG A 173 13.00 -11.97 4.50
N ASP A 174 13.56 -12.82 5.34
CA ASP A 174 13.92 -14.21 4.98
C ASP A 174 12.70 -15.07 4.61
N MET A 175 11.52 -14.67 5.08
CA MET A 175 10.23 -15.26 4.71
C MET A 175 9.55 -14.56 3.51
N GLY A 176 10.21 -13.59 2.89
CA GLY A 176 9.72 -12.90 1.69
C GLY A 176 8.76 -11.72 1.95
N PHE A 177 8.59 -11.31 3.21
CA PHE A 177 7.93 -10.03 3.49
C PHE A 177 8.85 -8.87 3.11
N ASN A 178 8.25 -7.78 2.65
CA ASN A 178 8.96 -6.54 2.36
C ASN A 178 8.33 -5.30 3.02
N LEU A 179 7.18 -5.47 3.70
CA LEU A 179 6.49 -4.41 4.41
C LEU A 179 6.12 -4.86 5.84
N ILE A 180 6.41 -4.04 6.83
CA ILE A 180 5.95 -4.22 8.21
C ILE A 180 4.99 -3.09 8.56
N MET A 181 3.78 -3.43 9.02
CA MET A 181 2.87 -2.46 9.61
C MET A 181 3.33 -2.19 11.04
N GLY A 182 3.79 -1.00 11.29
CA GLY A 182 4.48 -0.51 12.48
C GLY A 182 5.74 0.28 12.12
N PRO A 183 6.39 0.98 13.07
CA PRO A 183 6.03 1.09 14.49
C PRO A 183 4.68 1.76 14.73
N ASN A 184 4.15 1.60 15.97
CA ASN A 184 2.92 2.26 16.38
C ASN A 184 3.24 3.56 17.10
N ALA A 185 2.98 4.68 16.44
CA ALA A 185 3.27 6.02 16.92
C ALA A 185 2.23 6.59 17.91
N ASN A 186 1.19 5.83 18.24
CA ASN A 186 0.15 6.29 19.14
C ASN A 186 0.53 6.16 20.61
N LEU A 187 0.01 7.05 21.46
CA LEU A 187 0.39 7.20 22.84
C LEU A 187 -0.70 6.75 23.81
N GLY A 188 -0.30 6.03 24.88
CA GLY A 188 -1.15 5.76 26.03
C GLY A 188 -2.37 4.87 25.83
N VAL A 189 -2.57 4.28 24.65
CA VAL A 189 -3.70 3.39 24.37
C VAL A 189 -3.37 1.96 24.82
N PRO A 190 -4.14 1.36 25.74
CA PRO A 190 -3.89 0.01 26.23
C PRO A 190 -3.77 -1.03 25.10
N ASN A 191 -2.79 -1.93 25.19
CA ASN A 191 -2.51 -3.01 24.22
C ASN A 191 -2.24 -2.56 22.79
N VAL A 192 -2.08 -1.26 22.55
CA VAL A 192 -1.78 -0.67 21.23
C VAL A 192 -0.47 0.10 21.27
N SER A 193 -0.34 1.02 22.23
CA SER A 193 0.79 1.94 22.33
C SER A 193 1.98 1.31 23.04
N TYR A 194 3.19 1.69 22.60
CA TYR A 194 4.45 1.28 23.23
C TYR A 194 4.72 2.06 24.53
N THR A 195 4.30 3.31 24.60
CA THR A 195 4.47 4.21 25.74
C THR A 195 3.43 5.33 25.71
N SER A 196 3.32 6.10 26.78
CA SER A 196 2.58 7.36 26.84
C SER A 196 3.47 8.59 26.76
N ASP A 197 4.81 8.41 26.73
CA ASP A 197 5.78 9.50 26.61
C ASP A 197 6.08 9.78 25.13
N PRO A 198 5.67 10.94 24.56
CA PRO A 198 5.90 11.28 23.17
C PRO A 198 7.38 11.41 22.79
N THR A 199 8.22 11.82 23.74
CA THR A 199 9.66 11.95 23.50
C THR A 199 10.30 10.59 23.35
N TRP A 200 9.98 9.67 24.25
CA TRP A 200 10.49 8.30 24.21
C TRP A 200 9.93 7.52 23.01
N ALA A 201 8.63 7.67 22.71
CA ALA A 201 8.02 7.10 21.51
C ALA A 201 8.78 7.53 20.24
N GLY A 202 9.00 8.82 20.08
CA GLY A 202 9.72 9.34 18.91
C GLY A 202 11.15 8.82 18.78
N HIS A 203 11.88 8.62 19.88
CA HIS A 203 13.22 8.02 19.83
C HIS A 203 13.16 6.52 19.46
N MET A 204 12.24 5.78 20.06
CA MET A 204 12.04 4.36 19.75
C MET A 204 11.69 4.16 18.27
N ASP A 205 10.72 4.92 17.79
CA ASP A 205 10.20 4.76 16.43
C ASP A 205 11.25 5.11 15.37
N LEU A 206 12.07 6.15 15.62
CA LEU A 206 13.20 6.45 14.75
C LEU A 206 14.24 5.32 14.73
N ALA A 207 14.56 4.76 15.89
CA ALA A 207 15.50 3.63 15.97
C ALA A 207 14.93 2.38 15.28
N MET A 208 13.63 2.11 15.40
CA MET A 208 12.96 1.02 14.70
C MET A 208 12.96 1.25 13.18
N ALA A 209 12.61 2.46 12.75
CA ALA A 209 12.62 2.87 11.34
C ALA A 209 13.97 2.64 10.68
N GLU A 210 15.05 3.08 11.34
CA GLU A 210 16.41 2.88 10.87
C GLU A 210 16.75 1.39 10.70
N ARG A 211 16.29 0.53 11.62
CA ARG A 211 16.52 -0.92 11.51
C ARG A 211 15.76 -1.53 10.35
N TYR A 212 14.52 -1.10 10.09
CA TYR A 212 13.78 -1.54 8.91
C TYR A 212 14.48 -1.10 7.61
N GLN A 213 14.90 0.16 7.51
CA GLN A 213 15.60 0.68 6.34
C GLN A 213 16.91 -0.07 6.04
N ILE A 214 17.77 -0.27 7.04
CA ILE A 214 19.03 -1.01 6.90
C ILE A 214 18.81 -2.46 6.46
N ASN A 215 17.67 -3.06 6.84
CA ASN A 215 17.29 -4.40 6.42
C ASN A 215 16.44 -4.43 5.15
N HIS A 216 16.36 -3.34 4.39
CA HIS A 216 15.60 -3.23 3.13
C HIS A 216 14.11 -3.56 3.28
N MET A 217 13.52 -3.23 4.42
CA MET A 217 12.11 -3.38 4.70
C MET A 217 11.41 -2.03 4.58
N TRP A 218 10.31 -1.98 3.83
CA TRP A 218 9.35 -0.91 3.97
C TRP A 218 8.63 -1.02 5.31
N PHE A 219 8.12 0.09 5.81
CA PHE A 219 7.32 0.10 7.03
C PHE A 219 6.17 1.11 6.93
N ALA A 220 5.12 0.86 7.69
CA ALA A 220 3.92 1.67 7.71
C ALA A 220 3.64 2.15 9.13
N TYR A 221 3.91 3.42 9.39
CA TYR A 221 3.58 4.06 10.66
C TYR A 221 2.08 4.15 10.85
N ASN A 222 1.60 3.72 11.99
CA ASN A 222 0.19 3.68 12.34
C ASN A 222 -0.05 4.25 13.75
N TYR A 223 -1.10 4.97 13.99
CA TYR A 223 -2.18 5.44 13.10
C TYR A 223 -2.27 6.95 13.20
N PHE A 224 -2.19 7.66 12.07
CA PHE A 224 -2.34 9.12 12.05
C PHE A 224 -3.82 9.52 12.02
N PRO A 225 -4.29 10.60 12.69
CA PRO A 225 -3.51 11.44 13.63
C PRO A 225 -3.40 10.82 15.03
N ALA A 226 -4.28 9.89 15.39
CA ALA A 226 -4.33 9.09 16.61
C ALA A 226 -5.27 7.90 16.40
N VAL A 227 -5.11 6.81 17.16
CA VAL A 227 -6.04 5.68 17.09
C VAL A 227 -7.29 5.91 17.96
N SER A 228 -7.17 6.73 18.99
CA SER A 228 -8.24 7.11 19.90
C SER A 228 -7.92 8.46 20.55
N LEU A 229 -8.93 9.20 20.89
CA LEU A 229 -8.81 10.44 21.65
C LEU A 229 -9.06 10.21 23.16
N GLY A 230 -9.41 8.99 23.59
CA GLY A 230 -9.87 8.71 24.95
C GLY A 230 -11.09 9.57 25.28
N ASP A 231 -11.04 10.26 26.43
CA ASP A 231 -12.10 11.17 26.89
C ASP A 231 -11.88 12.63 26.44
N ALA A 232 -10.86 12.90 25.59
CA ALA A 232 -10.57 14.25 25.12
C ALA A 232 -11.66 14.77 24.17
N SER A 233 -12.15 15.97 24.47
CA SER A 233 -13.10 16.71 23.64
C SER A 233 -12.57 18.13 23.41
N PHE A 234 -12.93 18.71 22.27
CA PHE A 234 -12.40 20.01 21.85
C PHE A 234 -13.52 20.92 21.34
N GLU A 235 -13.43 22.20 21.66
CA GLU A 235 -14.38 23.21 21.22
C GLU A 235 -14.05 23.69 19.79
N THR A 236 -12.76 23.78 19.46
CA THR A 236 -12.30 24.26 18.15
C THR A 236 -11.28 23.31 17.50
N ALA A 237 -11.13 23.43 16.19
CA ALA A 237 -10.10 22.72 15.43
C ALA A 237 -8.68 23.05 15.92
N ASN A 238 -8.46 24.29 16.32
CA ASN A 238 -7.16 24.71 16.85
C ASN A 238 -6.83 24.03 18.18
N ASP A 239 -7.81 23.87 19.07
CA ASP A 239 -7.63 23.16 20.34
C ASP A 239 -7.31 21.68 20.11
N ALA A 240 -8.06 21.03 19.21
CA ALA A 240 -7.83 19.65 18.82
C ALA A 240 -6.42 19.45 18.22
N LYS A 241 -6.04 20.32 17.26
CA LYS A 241 -4.71 20.29 16.65
C LYS A 241 -3.60 20.58 17.67
N ALA A 242 -3.78 21.54 18.59
CA ALA A 242 -2.82 21.86 19.63
C ALA A 242 -2.60 20.66 20.57
N TYR A 243 -3.67 20.01 21.00
CA TYR A 243 -3.58 18.80 21.81
C TYR A 243 -2.82 17.70 21.08
N LEU A 244 -3.24 17.33 19.87
CA LEU A 244 -2.62 16.27 19.09
C LEU A 244 -1.16 16.58 18.71
N ASN A 245 -0.83 17.83 18.41
CA ASN A 245 0.52 18.28 18.13
C ASN A 245 1.48 18.19 19.35
N ASN A 246 0.95 18.16 20.56
CA ASN A 246 1.71 17.95 21.78
C ASN A 246 1.72 16.48 22.25
N ASN A 247 0.92 15.62 21.60
CA ASN A 247 0.78 14.20 21.90
C ASN A 247 1.14 13.37 20.65
N ASP A 248 0.19 12.57 20.15
CA ASP A 248 0.44 11.60 19.05
C ASP A 248 1.09 12.22 17.81
N VAL A 249 0.58 13.36 17.36
CA VAL A 249 1.13 14.02 16.14
C VAL A 249 2.54 14.53 16.33
N SER A 250 3.01 14.77 17.56
CA SER A 250 4.40 15.14 17.82
C SER A 250 5.39 14.03 17.40
N VAL A 251 4.97 12.76 17.59
CA VAL A 251 5.74 11.59 17.16
C VAL A 251 5.81 11.55 15.64
N PHE A 252 4.65 11.69 14.96
CA PHE A 252 4.61 11.74 13.48
C PHE A 252 5.44 12.89 12.90
N LYS A 253 5.38 14.09 13.50
CA LYS A 253 6.23 15.23 13.07
C LYS A 253 7.71 14.90 13.11
N ARG A 254 8.17 14.25 14.16
CA ARG A 254 9.55 13.82 14.29
C ARG A 254 9.94 12.83 13.20
N LEU A 255 9.07 11.86 12.91
CA LEU A 255 9.28 10.88 11.85
C LEU A 255 9.32 11.53 10.46
N ILE A 256 8.38 12.43 10.17
CA ILE A 256 8.32 13.16 8.89
C ILE A 256 9.59 13.99 8.66
N THR A 257 10.12 14.62 9.71
CA THR A 257 11.29 15.51 9.61
C THR A 257 12.63 14.78 9.62
N GLN A 258 12.73 13.60 10.20
CA GLN A 258 13.98 12.87 10.44
C GLN A 258 14.12 11.56 9.68
N THR A 259 13.07 11.11 9.01
CA THR A 259 13.09 9.88 8.19
C THR A 259 13.05 10.24 6.71
N THR A 260 13.80 9.50 5.90
CA THR A 260 13.81 9.72 4.44
C THR A 260 12.42 9.45 3.85
N ALA A 261 11.84 10.43 3.18
CA ALA A 261 10.59 10.27 2.44
C ALA A 261 10.72 9.11 1.42
N ASN A 262 9.58 8.48 1.08
CA ASN A 262 9.49 7.34 0.16
C ASN A 262 10.16 6.04 0.64
N THR A 263 10.53 5.92 1.92
CA THR A 263 10.97 4.65 2.52
C THR A 263 9.91 4.05 3.45
N TYR A 264 8.85 4.81 3.74
CA TYR A 264 7.75 4.41 4.60
C TYR A 264 6.42 4.99 4.13
N MET A 265 5.34 4.45 4.64
CA MET A 265 3.99 4.98 4.46
C MET A 265 3.36 5.34 5.81
N LEU A 266 2.38 6.20 5.80
CA LEU A 266 1.54 6.50 6.96
C LEU A 266 0.17 5.86 6.83
N VAL A 267 -0.31 5.24 7.90
CA VAL A 267 -1.65 4.66 7.97
C VAL A 267 -2.58 5.64 8.67
N ILE A 268 -3.69 5.99 8.02
CA ILE A 268 -4.70 6.87 8.58
C ILE A 268 -5.73 6.03 9.35
N SER A 269 -6.01 6.41 10.58
CA SER A 269 -7.03 5.79 11.42
C SER A 269 -8.45 6.17 11.00
N HIS A 270 -9.43 5.47 11.57
CA HIS A 270 -10.86 5.81 11.46
C HIS A 270 -11.35 6.64 12.65
N VAL A 271 -10.45 7.33 13.36
CA VAL A 271 -10.85 8.22 14.45
C VAL A 271 -11.70 9.37 13.93
N GLN A 272 -12.76 9.70 14.63
CA GLN A 272 -13.52 10.91 14.36
C GLN A 272 -13.05 12.04 15.29
N ILE A 273 -12.82 13.22 14.71
CA ILE A 273 -12.41 14.43 15.45
C ILE A 273 -13.38 15.55 15.07
N PRO A 274 -14.57 15.61 15.70
CA PRO A 274 -15.65 16.51 15.28
C PRO A 274 -15.25 17.98 15.24
N ALA A 275 -14.33 18.41 16.11
CA ALA A 275 -13.81 19.77 16.11
C ALA A 275 -12.98 20.13 14.85
N ILE A 276 -12.42 19.13 14.13
CA ILE A 276 -11.65 19.33 12.89
C ILE A 276 -12.53 19.03 11.67
N ASP A 277 -13.24 17.91 11.68
CA ASP A 277 -14.17 17.49 10.64
C ASP A 277 -15.30 16.68 11.32
N ASN A 278 -16.48 17.25 11.34
CA ASN A 278 -17.65 16.65 12.02
C ASN A 278 -18.43 15.68 11.11
N GLU A 279 -18.12 15.67 9.82
CA GLU A 279 -18.83 14.86 8.82
C GLU A 279 -18.08 13.58 8.47
N HIS A 280 -16.73 13.58 8.59
CA HIS A 280 -15.91 12.50 8.12
C HIS A 280 -15.00 11.91 9.21
N LEU A 281 -14.74 10.61 9.11
CA LEU A 281 -13.64 9.98 9.82
C LEU A 281 -12.29 10.48 9.26
N ALA A 282 -11.24 10.44 10.06
CA ALA A 282 -9.92 10.91 9.65
C ALA A 282 -9.47 10.33 8.29
N SER A 283 -9.78 9.06 8.03
CA SER A 283 -9.44 8.37 6.77
C SER A 283 -10.21 8.84 5.52
N ASN A 284 -11.30 9.61 5.71
CA ASN A 284 -12.09 10.21 4.63
C ASN A 284 -12.07 11.74 4.68
N SER A 285 -11.31 12.33 5.60
CA SER A 285 -11.27 13.77 5.81
C SER A 285 -10.17 14.41 4.97
N LYS A 286 -10.56 15.22 4.00
CA LYS A 286 -9.63 16.07 3.23
C LYS A 286 -8.88 17.04 4.13
N VAL A 287 -9.55 17.59 5.15
CA VAL A 287 -8.94 18.51 6.11
C VAL A 287 -7.81 17.84 6.89
N ILE A 288 -7.98 16.57 7.25
CA ILE A 288 -6.95 15.83 8.01
C ILE A 288 -5.85 15.33 7.08
N ILE A 289 -6.18 14.73 5.93
CA ILE A 289 -5.18 14.11 5.08
C ILE A 289 -4.47 15.14 4.18
N THR A 290 -5.24 15.90 3.41
CA THR A 290 -4.65 16.84 2.45
C THR A 290 -4.15 18.10 3.14
N ASP A 291 -5.01 18.78 3.89
CA ASP A 291 -4.67 20.10 4.39
C ASP A 291 -3.69 20.00 5.58
N TRP A 292 -3.95 19.12 6.55
CA TRP A 292 -3.08 19.00 7.72
C TRP A 292 -1.84 18.13 7.46
N LEU A 293 -2.02 16.85 7.09
CA LEU A 293 -0.88 15.93 6.96
C LEU A 293 0.04 16.32 5.79
N ARG A 294 -0.53 16.57 4.60
CA ARG A 294 0.30 16.85 3.42
C ARG A 294 0.80 18.29 3.38
N HIS A 295 -0.08 19.29 3.56
CA HIS A 295 0.31 20.69 3.41
C HIS A 295 0.95 21.27 4.67
N GLU A 296 0.33 21.11 5.85
CA GLU A 296 0.87 21.74 7.07
C GLU A 296 2.07 20.95 7.65
N LEU A 297 2.01 19.61 7.66
CA LEU A 297 3.10 18.75 8.18
C LEU A 297 4.12 18.38 7.12
N GLY A 298 3.85 18.61 5.84
CA GLY A 298 4.78 18.41 4.74
C GLY A 298 5.02 16.95 4.33
N TYR A 299 4.10 16.02 4.64
CA TYR A 299 4.28 14.62 4.29
C TYR A 299 3.94 14.35 2.83
N ASN A 300 4.95 13.93 2.05
CA ASN A 300 4.82 13.66 0.61
C ASN A 300 5.05 12.18 0.25
N GLY A 301 4.97 11.28 1.22
CA GLY A 301 5.04 9.83 1.00
C GLY A 301 3.66 9.19 0.80
N VAL A 302 3.64 7.85 0.76
CA VAL A 302 2.43 7.06 0.62
C VAL A 302 1.53 7.17 1.85
N VAL A 303 0.28 7.53 1.64
CA VAL A 303 -0.78 7.52 2.66
C VAL A 303 -1.70 6.35 2.38
N MET A 304 -1.80 5.42 3.35
CA MET A 304 -2.68 4.26 3.30
C MET A 304 -3.80 4.40 4.34
N THR A 305 -5.00 3.96 4.02
CA THR A 305 -6.07 3.86 5.04
C THR A 305 -5.82 2.65 5.95
N ASP A 306 -6.38 2.67 7.17
CA ASP A 306 -6.69 1.41 7.85
C ASP A 306 -7.78 0.67 7.05
N ARG A 307 -8.21 -0.51 7.48
CA ARG A 307 -9.15 -1.36 6.74
C ARG A 307 -10.45 -0.64 6.40
N VAL A 308 -10.71 -0.47 5.09
CA VAL A 308 -11.87 0.32 4.62
C VAL A 308 -13.22 -0.32 4.93
N ASP A 309 -13.29 -1.65 5.08
CA ASP A 309 -14.51 -2.34 5.53
C ASP A 309 -14.91 -1.93 6.95
N VAL A 310 -13.94 -1.77 7.86
CA VAL A 310 -14.15 -1.28 9.21
C VAL A 310 -14.58 0.20 9.20
N GLY A 311 -13.88 1.03 8.41
CA GLY A 311 -14.20 2.44 8.27
C GLY A 311 -15.58 2.68 7.66
N ALA A 312 -15.94 1.94 6.62
CA ALA A 312 -17.24 2.01 5.96
C ALA A 312 -18.39 1.64 6.93
N LEU A 313 -18.20 0.57 7.71
CA LEU A 313 -19.16 0.17 8.75
C LEU A 313 -19.31 1.26 9.82
N GLN A 314 -18.21 1.83 10.30
CA GLN A 314 -18.23 2.91 11.32
C GLN A 314 -18.91 4.18 10.78
N ALA A 315 -18.67 4.53 9.51
CA ALA A 315 -19.26 5.70 8.85
C ALA A 315 -20.69 5.44 8.34
N ASN A 316 -21.21 4.21 8.46
CA ASN A 316 -22.49 3.79 7.86
C ASN A 316 -22.56 4.08 6.34
N GLN A 317 -21.51 3.75 5.62
CA GLN A 317 -21.36 3.93 4.16
C GLN A 317 -21.15 2.59 3.45
N LYS A 318 -21.38 2.55 2.14
CA LYS A 318 -20.94 1.44 1.30
C LYS A 318 -19.42 1.43 1.21
N ILE A 319 -18.82 0.25 1.19
CA ILE A 319 -17.36 0.11 1.18
C ILE A 319 -16.71 0.76 -0.06
N GLY A 320 -17.37 0.66 -1.22
CA GLY A 320 -16.93 1.30 -2.45
C GLY A 320 -16.91 2.82 -2.36
N ASP A 321 -18.00 3.41 -1.83
CA ASP A 321 -18.10 4.87 -1.65
C ASP A 321 -17.08 5.36 -0.62
N PHE A 322 -16.88 4.62 0.47
CA PHE A 322 -15.88 4.93 1.49
C PHE A 322 -14.45 4.93 0.90
N ALA A 323 -14.11 3.92 0.10
CA ALA A 323 -12.82 3.82 -0.57
C ALA A 323 -12.59 5.00 -1.55
N VAL A 324 -13.59 5.35 -2.36
CA VAL A 324 -13.53 6.52 -3.26
C VAL A 324 -13.28 7.80 -2.47
N ASN A 325 -14.05 8.03 -1.40
CA ASN A 325 -13.91 9.21 -0.55
C ASN A 325 -12.51 9.29 0.09
N SER A 326 -11.93 8.14 0.50
CA SER A 326 -10.56 8.10 1.04
C SER A 326 -9.51 8.55 0.01
N ILE A 327 -9.63 8.10 -1.25
CA ILE A 327 -8.72 8.52 -2.32
C ILE A 327 -8.91 10.01 -2.64
N VAL A 328 -10.14 10.49 -2.72
CA VAL A 328 -10.45 11.91 -2.94
C VAL A 328 -9.91 12.79 -1.80
N ALA A 329 -9.98 12.31 -0.56
CA ALA A 329 -9.47 13.00 0.61
C ALA A 329 -7.93 13.10 0.65
N GLY A 330 -7.20 12.30 -0.15
CA GLY A 330 -5.74 12.39 -0.27
C GLY A 330 -4.98 11.11 0.08
N SER A 331 -5.67 10.00 0.39
CA SER A 331 -5.03 8.68 0.53
C SER A 331 -4.60 8.14 -0.83
N ASP A 332 -3.47 7.44 -0.88
CA ASP A 332 -2.93 6.84 -2.11
C ASP A 332 -3.29 5.37 -2.23
N LEU A 333 -3.52 4.70 -1.10
CA LEU A 333 -3.69 3.27 -1.01
C LEU A 333 -4.80 2.94 -0.02
N VAL A 334 -5.73 2.08 -0.41
CA VAL A 334 -6.78 1.55 0.47
C VAL A 334 -6.48 0.10 0.86
N LEU A 335 -6.59 -0.20 2.16
CA LEU A 335 -6.41 -1.56 2.68
C LEU A 335 -7.77 -2.26 2.77
N LEU A 336 -7.86 -3.44 2.16
CA LEU A 336 -9.07 -4.27 2.09
C LEU A 336 -8.88 -5.57 2.85
N ASP A 337 -9.99 -6.12 3.36
CA ASP A 337 -10.04 -7.49 3.85
C ASP A 337 -9.93 -8.52 2.71
N ALA A 338 -10.08 -9.80 3.05
CA ALA A 338 -9.98 -10.91 2.08
C ALA A 338 -11.32 -11.23 1.39
N ASP A 339 -12.39 -10.48 1.64
CA ASP A 339 -13.69 -10.71 1.01
C ASP A 339 -13.67 -10.27 -0.46
N THR A 340 -13.85 -11.23 -1.36
CA THR A 340 -13.82 -10.97 -2.80
C THR A 340 -14.95 -10.07 -3.27
N GLY A 341 -16.08 -10.05 -2.58
CA GLY A 341 -17.21 -9.15 -2.84
C GLY A 341 -16.85 -7.71 -2.54
N HIS A 342 -16.13 -7.46 -1.43
CA HIS A 342 -15.61 -6.15 -1.07
C HIS A 342 -14.55 -5.68 -2.07
N ILE A 343 -13.64 -6.56 -2.47
CA ILE A 343 -12.61 -6.24 -3.47
C ILE A 343 -13.24 -5.86 -4.82
N ASP A 344 -14.25 -6.63 -5.28
CA ASP A 344 -15.02 -6.34 -6.50
C ASP A 344 -15.76 -5.00 -6.42
N GLU A 345 -16.42 -4.72 -5.29
CA GLU A 345 -17.17 -3.49 -5.07
C GLU A 345 -16.24 -2.27 -5.10
N VAL A 346 -15.13 -2.31 -4.36
CA VAL A 346 -14.16 -1.21 -4.31
C VAL A 346 -13.51 -0.97 -5.66
N HIS A 347 -13.05 -2.03 -6.35
CA HIS A 347 -12.46 -1.88 -7.68
C HIS A 347 -13.44 -1.22 -8.67
N ARG A 348 -14.71 -1.68 -8.68
CA ARG A 348 -15.76 -1.11 -9.54
C ARG A 348 -16.04 0.35 -9.19
N ALA A 349 -16.13 0.68 -7.90
CA ALA A 349 -16.36 2.05 -7.45
C ALA A 349 -15.22 2.99 -7.84
N LEU A 350 -13.96 2.58 -7.64
CA LEU A 350 -12.79 3.34 -8.06
C LEU A 350 -12.75 3.53 -9.58
N THR A 351 -13.03 2.47 -10.36
CA THR A 351 -13.08 2.55 -11.83
C THR A 351 -14.14 3.54 -12.29
N GLN A 352 -15.33 3.48 -11.69
CA GLN A 352 -16.42 4.40 -12.01
C GLN A 352 -16.10 5.85 -11.60
N ALA A 353 -15.47 6.04 -10.43
CA ALA A 353 -15.08 7.35 -9.92
C ALA A 353 -14.01 8.03 -10.80
N VAL A 354 -13.08 7.26 -11.36
CA VAL A 354 -12.12 7.77 -12.34
C VAL A 354 -12.80 8.07 -13.66
N ALA A 355 -13.67 7.19 -14.14
CA ALA A 355 -14.38 7.40 -15.42
C ALA A 355 -15.31 8.62 -15.44
N ASN A 356 -15.94 8.94 -14.31
CA ASN A 356 -16.83 10.10 -14.18
C ASN A 356 -16.15 11.37 -13.65
N GLY A 357 -14.83 11.30 -13.35
CA GLY A 357 -14.03 12.45 -12.90
C GLY A 357 -14.14 12.78 -11.40
N THR A 358 -14.86 11.99 -10.59
CA THR A 358 -14.86 12.13 -9.12
C THR A 358 -13.45 11.99 -8.55
N ILE A 359 -12.68 11.00 -9.05
CA ILE A 359 -11.23 10.94 -8.89
C ILE A 359 -10.63 11.49 -10.19
N SER A 360 -10.04 12.67 -10.14
CA SER A 360 -9.39 13.26 -11.31
C SER A 360 -8.18 12.43 -11.76
N ASN A 361 -7.82 12.51 -13.04
CA ASN A 361 -6.61 11.87 -13.56
C ASN A 361 -5.34 12.35 -12.84
N ASP A 362 -5.29 13.61 -12.43
CA ASP A 362 -4.18 14.16 -11.65
C ASP A 362 -4.09 13.50 -10.28
N ARG A 363 -5.23 13.35 -9.57
CA ARG A 363 -5.26 12.66 -8.27
C ARG A 363 -4.86 11.18 -8.37
N LEU A 364 -5.36 10.48 -9.41
CA LEU A 364 -4.97 9.09 -9.70
C LEU A 364 -3.46 8.98 -9.96
N ASN A 365 -2.93 9.83 -10.83
CA ASN A 365 -1.51 9.84 -11.15
C ASN A 365 -0.62 10.21 -9.96
N ASP A 366 -1.05 11.13 -9.12
CA ASP A 366 -0.35 11.54 -7.91
C ASP A 366 -0.28 10.39 -6.89
N ALA A 367 -1.39 9.68 -6.65
CA ALA A 367 -1.41 8.50 -5.79
C ALA A 367 -0.44 7.41 -6.28
N VAL A 368 -0.56 7.06 -7.56
CA VAL A 368 0.30 6.01 -8.14
C VAL A 368 1.76 6.44 -8.15
N LYS A 369 2.04 7.73 -8.36
CA LYS A 369 3.41 8.28 -8.30
C LYS A 369 4.04 8.10 -6.92
N HIS A 370 3.32 8.39 -5.82
CA HIS A 370 3.83 8.14 -4.46
C HIS A 370 4.16 6.65 -4.25
N ILE A 371 3.26 5.76 -4.67
CA ILE A 371 3.44 4.31 -4.57
C ILE A 371 4.67 3.85 -5.38
N LEU A 372 4.82 4.31 -6.61
CA LEU A 372 5.94 3.95 -7.48
C LEU A 372 7.27 4.51 -6.97
N LEU A 373 7.29 5.74 -6.45
CA LEU A 373 8.50 6.32 -5.85
C LEU A 373 9.01 5.44 -4.72
N MET A 374 8.14 5.03 -3.80
CA MET A 374 8.50 4.16 -2.69
C MET A 374 9.01 2.79 -3.17
N LYS A 375 8.32 2.17 -4.12
CA LYS A 375 8.68 0.85 -4.64
C LYS A 375 10.00 0.87 -5.43
N MET A 376 10.17 1.81 -6.35
CA MET A 376 11.35 1.89 -7.21
C MET A 376 12.60 2.35 -6.47
N GLN A 377 12.48 3.24 -5.49
CA GLN A 377 13.63 3.71 -4.72
C GLN A 377 14.31 2.56 -3.97
N THR A 378 13.54 1.65 -3.39
CA THR A 378 14.09 0.51 -2.63
C THR A 378 14.66 -0.57 -3.56
N GLN A 379 14.05 -0.81 -4.72
CA GLN A 379 14.55 -1.80 -5.69
C GLN A 379 15.94 -1.45 -6.26
N LEU A 380 16.27 -0.17 -6.34
CA LEU A 380 17.57 0.28 -6.86
C LEU A 380 18.65 0.31 -5.77
N GLN A 381 18.30 0.06 -4.51
CA GLN A 381 19.24 -0.05 -3.39
C GLN A 381 19.61 -1.49 -3.04
N GLN A 382 18.96 -2.48 -3.68
CA GLN A 382 19.25 -3.90 -3.58
C GLN A 382 20.21 -4.36 -4.68
#